data_254ce5e4bb668597cce23f7b4e544e28
#
_entry.id   254ce5e4bb668597cce23f7b4e544e28
#
_cell.length_a   1.000
_cell.length_b   1.000
_cell.length_c   1.000
_cell.angle_alpha   90.00
_cell.angle_beta   90.00
_cell.angle_gamma   90.00
#
_symmetry.space_group_name_H-M   'P 1'
#
loop_
_entity.id
_entity.type
_entity.pdbx_description
1 polymer ?
#
loop_
_entity_poly.entity_id
_entity_poly.type
_entity_poly.pdbx_seq_one_letter_code
_entity_poly.pdbx_strand_id
1 'polypeptide(L)'
;MTAATNAINATLASCGVSTVDQAIAGCPNFTGGRGATIDDFAGNGLDSGKMYNSGYPASYWGTGPDEGAAFPGINALVGENEMLFPSGRSTYTALQLKLVQNSDNPFRGVRHAAFQVSYSLSRFNSMASDQDFIPSAWDFRNPGHYFGPNSMDRTHQLSFGGTFDLPHGPQLSFVSHFFSPLPQDLYIENQARTGEIFFSDVVGDGSPYQHVLPGTQVGAFGRSVKASNINKVITQYNSSYAGKLLPAAQALVSAGLFTGAQLTALGAVADTLPLAPADQMNMSWARGFDAKIAWPIRIKERVTIEPSFAVFNLFNFANFNSASNYLSGFLNGSAGTVNGTSMSDFAARDSLRVGAGTGVNTAGAPRQLEWGLKLRF
;
A
#
# COMPACT_ATOMS: atom_id res chain seq x y z
N MET A 1 -24.87 -25.64 -3.67
CA MET A 1 -25.21 -26.14 -5.03
C MET A 1 -26.46 -25.44 -5.59
N THR A 2 -27.61 -25.49 -4.94
CA THR A 2 -28.85 -24.88 -5.47
C THR A 2 -28.72 -23.36 -5.71
N ALA A 3 -28.14 -22.60 -4.77
CA ALA A 3 -27.96 -21.18 -4.92
C ALA A 3 -27.00 -20.81 -6.08
N ALA A 4 -25.90 -21.52 -6.22
CA ALA A 4 -24.98 -21.32 -7.34
C ALA A 4 -25.63 -21.64 -8.70
N THR A 5 -26.40 -22.73 -8.75
CA THR A 5 -27.17 -23.08 -9.96
C THR A 5 -28.20 -22.00 -10.29
N ASN A 6 -28.89 -21.45 -9.28
CA ASN A 6 -29.83 -20.34 -9.48
C ASN A 6 -29.14 -19.08 -10.02
N ALA A 7 -27.98 -18.73 -9.49
CA ALA A 7 -27.17 -17.59 -9.97
C ALA A 7 -26.74 -17.78 -11.44
N ILE A 8 -26.33 -19.01 -11.80
CA ILE A 8 -25.99 -19.34 -13.19
C ILE A 8 -27.22 -19.18 -14.09
N ASN A 9 -28.33 -19.76 -13.69
CA ASN A 9 -29.58 -19.69 -14.48
C ASN A 9 -30.09 -18.25 -14.62
N ALA A 10 -29.95 -17.42 -13.58
CA ALA A 10 -30.31 -16.02 -13.62
C ALA A 10 -29.44 -15.25 -14.65
N THR A 11 -28.15 -15.54 -14.71
CA THR A 11 -27.26 -14.96 -15.72
C THR A 11 -27.62 -15.41 -17.12
N LEU A 12 -27.87 -16.68 -17.34
CA LEU A 12 -28.29 -17.20 -18.65
C LEU A 12 -29.61 -16.57 -19.12
N ALA A 13 -30.57 -16.42 -18.22
CA ALA A 13 -31.83 -15.74 -18.50
C ALA A 13 -31.62 -14.25 -18.85
N SER A 14 -30.81 -13.54 -18.11
CA SER A 14 -30.46 -12.15 -18.39
C SER A 14 -29.77 -11.99 -19.74
N CYS A 15 -28.95 -12.96 -20.11
CA CYS A 15 -28.26 -13.03 -21.39
C CYS A 15 -29.20 -13.39 -22.56
N GLY A 16 -30.29 -14.10 -22.28
CA GLY A 16 -31.23 -14.59 -23.30
C GLY A 16 -30.77 -15.88 -23.96
N VAL A 17 -30.05 -16.73 -23.25
CA VAL A 17 -29.51 -18.02 -23.73
C VAL A 17 -29.77 -19.13 -22.73
N SER A 18 -29.51 -20.37 -23.14
CA SER A 18 -29.81 -21.56 -22.32
C SER A 18 -28.57 -22.27 -21.77
N THR A 19 -27.41 -21.96 -22.28
CA THR A 19 -26.13 -22.60 -21.87
C THR A 19 -25.01 -21.60 -21.65
N VAL A 20 -24.04 -21.98 -20.82
CA VAL A 20 -22.84 -21.18 -20.57
C VAL A 20 -22.04 -20.94 -21.84
N ASP A 21 -21.93 -21.95 -22.71
CA ASP A 21 -21.17 -21.81 -23.97
C ASP A 21 -21.86 -20.81 -24.92
N GLN A 22 -23.16 -20.75 -24.95
CA GLN A 22 -23.91 -19.72 -25.70
C GLN A 22 -23.66 -18.32 -25.08
N ALA A 23 -23.67 -18.22 -23.76
CA ALA A 23 -23.40 -16.96 -23.08
C ALA A 23 -21.98 -16.45 -23.36
N ILE A 24 -20.98 -17.32 -23.40
CA ILE A 24 -19.60 -17.01 -23.78
C ILE A 24 -19.52 -16.49 -25.21
N ALA A 25 -20.25 -17.17 -26.14
CA ALA A 25 -20.24 -16.79 -27.55
C ALA A 25 -20.91 -15.42 -27.80
N GLY A 26 -21.93 -15.07 -27.02
CA GLY A 26 -22.62 -13.79 -27.13
C GLY A 26 -23.94 -13.79 -26.38
N CYS A 27 -24.27 -12.66 -25.78
CA CYS A 27 -25.49 -12.42 -25.02
C CYS A 27 -26.40 -11.48 -25.80
N PRO A 28 -27.48 -11.98 -26.43
CA PRO A 28 -28.39 -11.14 -27.23
C PRO A 28 -28.97 -9.93 -26.46
N ASN A 29 -29.24 -10.11 -25.16
CA ASN A 29 -29.80 -9.07 -24.30
C ASN A 29 -28.79 -8.04 -23.77
N PHE A 30 -27.49 -8.29 -23.94
CA PHE A 30 -26.48 -7.36 -23.50
C PHE A 30 -26.20 -6.32 -24.58
N THR A 31 -25.84 -5.12 -24.15
CA THR A 31 -25.50 -4.04 -25.08
C THR A 31 -24.40 -4.49 -26.05
N GLY A 32 -24.67 -4.38 -27.33
CA GLY A 32 -23.76 -4.80 -28.39
C GLY A 32 -23.61 -6.31 -28.57
N GLY A 33 -24.42 -7.14 -27.89
CA GLY A 33 -24.34 -8.59 -28.00
C GLY A 33 -23.04 -9.20 -27.51
N ARG A 34 -22.33 -8.55 -26.60
CA ARG A 34 -21.06 -9.06 -26.03
C ARG A 34 -21.22 -10.41 -25.39
N GLY A 35 -20.20 -11.21 -25.37
CA GLY A 35 -20.14 -12.42 -24.58
C GLY A 35 -20.20 -12.14 -23.08
N ALA A 36 -20.71 -13.10 -22.32
CA ALA A 36 -20.69 -13.05 -20.87
C ALA A 36 -19.25 -13.11 -20.33
N THR A 37 -19.05 -12.52 -19.18
CA THR A 37 -17.83 -12.60 -18.37
C THR A 37 -18.16 -13.19 -17.02
N ILE A 38 -17.16 -13.54 -16.22
CA ILE A 38 -17.39 -14.04 -14.86
C ILE A 38 -18.08 -12.98 -13.98
N ASP A 39 -17.89 -11.68 -14.26
CA ASP A 39 -18.58 -10.59 -13.58
C ASP A 39 -20.10 -10.66 -13.71
N ASP A 40 -20.59 -11.09 -14.87
CA ASP A 40 -22.03 -11.20 -15.08
C ASP A 40 -22.64 -12.29 -14.18
N PHE A 41 -21.92 -13.41 -14.00
CA PHE A 41 -22.33 -14.48 -13.09
C PHE A 41 -22.20 -14.05 -11.62
N ALA A 42 -21.11 -13.38 -11.28
CA ALA A 42 -20.87 -12.83 -9.95
C ALA A 42 -21.96 -11.81 -9.58
N GLY A 43 -22.32 -10.92 -10.52
CA GLY A 43 -23.36 -9.91 -10.36
C GLY A 43 -24.75 -10.51 -10.06
N ASN A 44 -25.00 -11.74 -10.48
CA ASN A 44 -26.24 -12.49 -10.20
C ASN A 44 -26.14 -13.38 -8.94
N GLY A 45 -25.15 -13.16 -8.09
CA GLY A 45 -25.02 -13.79 -6.78
C GLY A 45 -24.12 -15.02 -6.72
N LEU A 46 -23.31 -15.27 -7.77
CA LEU A 46 -22.34 -16.37 -7.73
C LEU A 46 -21.12 -16.04 -6.87
N ASP A 47 -20.78 -14.77 -6.71
CA ASP A 47 -19.60 -14.31 -5.99
C ASP A 47 -19.93 -13.81 -4.57
N SER A 48 -19.01 -14.06 -3.63
CA SER A 48 -19.06 -13.54 -2.26
C SER A 48 -18.62 -12.08 -2.13
N GLY A 49 -17.96 -11.52 -3.14
CA GLY A 49 -17.31 -10.22 -3.07
C GLY A 49 -18.24 -9.06 -2.76
N LYS A 50 -19.51 -9.15 -3.19
CA LYS A 50 -20.51 -8.11 -2.86
C LYS A 50 -20.77 -7.95 -1.37
N MET A 51 -20.69 -9.01 -0.60
CA MET A 51 -20.91 -8.96 0.84
C MET A 51 -19.66 -8.51 1.60
N TYR A 52 -18.50 -8.83 1.07
CA TYR A 52 -17.23 -8.58 1.74
C TYR A 52 -16.86 -7.10 1.79
N ASN A 53 -17.19 -6.36 0.74
CA ASN A 53 -16.81 -4.95 0.63
C ASN A 53 -17.61 -4.00 1.51
N SER A 54 -18.75 -4.41 2.04
CA SER A 54 -19.62 -3.46 2.72
C SER A 54 -19.70 -3.66 4.22
N GLY A 55 -19.41 -4.85 4.75
CA GLY A 55 -19.73 -5.16 6.15
C GLY A 55 -21.21 -4.95 6.48
N TYR A 56 -22.02 -4.67 5.46
CA TYR A 56 -23.44 -4.38 5.54
C TYR A 56 -24.22 -5.27 4.58
N PRO A 57 -25.43 -5.69 4.93
CA PRO A 57 -26.26 -6.49 4.04
C PRO A 57 -26.53 -5.74 2.72
N ALA A 58 -26.64 -6.50 1.62
CA ALA A 58 -26.88 -5.95 0.28
C ALA A 58 -28.11 -5.03 0.19
N SER A 59 -29.11 -5.23 1.05
CA SER A 59 -30.27 -4.35 1.24
C SER A 59 -29.92 -2.91 1.61
N TYR A 60 -28.76 -2.68 2.23
CA TYR A 60 -28.33 -1.34 2.62
C TYR A 60 -27.90 -0.48 1.41
N TRP A 61 -27.37 -1.08 0.36
CA TRP A 61 -26.89 -0.39 -0.84
C TRP A 61 -27.86 -0.43 -2.02
N GLY A 62 -29.01 -1.09 -1.88
CA GLY A 62 -30.08 -1.08 -2.86
C GLY A 62 -29.81 -1.78 -4.19
N THR A 63 -28.72 -2.56 -4.31
CA THR A 63 -28.29 -3.14 -5.57
C THR A 63 -27.81 -4.60 -5.43
N GLY A 64 -28.67 -5.52 -5.11
CA GLY A 64 -28.33 -6.93 -5.14
C GLY A 64 -29.29 -7.83 -4.38
N PRO A 65 -29.27 -9.14 -4.58
CA PRO A 65 -30.07 -10.06 -3.79
C PRO A 65 -29.67 -9.95 -2.31
N ASP A 66 -30.68 -9.93 -1.42
CA ASP A 66 -30.51 -9.90 0.04
C ASP A 66 -29.90 -11.20 0.61
N GLU A 67 -29.51 -12.10 -0.24
CA GLU A 67 -29.00 -13.41 0.10
C GLU A 67 -27.48 -13.41 -0.07
N GLY A 68 -26.81 -14.07 0.87
CA GLY A 68 -25.35 -14.26 0.83
C GLY A 68 -24.88 -14.88 -0.47
N ALA A 69 -23.62 -14.77 -0.75
CA ALA A 69 -23.01 -15.32 -1.94
C ALA A 69 -23.36 -16.78 -2.14
N ALA A 70 -23.71 -17.12 -3.36
CA ALA A 70 -24.01 -18.49 -3.72
C ALA A 70 -22.77 -19.40 -3.66
N PHE A 71 -21.59 -18.80 -3.78
CA PHE A 71 -20.32 -19.50 -3.77
C PHE A 71 -19.25 -18.70 -3.00
N PRO A 72 -19.01 -19.01 -1.72
CA PRO A 72 -18.10 -18.27 -0.86
C PRO A 72 -16.60 -18.60 -1.05
N GLY A 73 -16.23 -19.27 -2.11
CA GLY A 73 -14.83 -19.54 -2.48
C GLY A 73 -14.16 -20.68 -1.72
N ILE A 74 -14.31 -20.75 -0.41
CA ILE A 74 -13.67 -21.79 0.44
C ILE A 74 -14.58 -23.01 0.60
N ASN A 75 -15.82 -22.78 0.93
CA ASN A 75 -16.83 -23.84 1.13
C ASN A 75 -18.20 -23.32 0.70
N ALA A 76 -18.74 -23.94 -0.34
CA ALA A 76 -20.07 -23.58 -0.89
C ALA A 76 -21.25 -23.80 0.07
N LEU A 77 -21.04 -24.44 1.19
CA LEU A 77 -22.08 -24.74 2.20
C LEU A 77 -22.03 -23.78 3.40
N VAL A 78 -21.00 -22.93 3.50
CA VAL A 78 -20.80 -22.02 4.62
C VAL A 78 -20.68 -20.60 4.06
N GLY A 79 -21.58 -19.72 4.48
CA GLY A 79 -21.49 -18.30 4.19
C GLY A 79 -20.40 -17.61 4.99
N GLU A 80 -20.37 -16.30 4.94
CA GLU A 80 -19.46 -15.48 5.72
C GLU A 80 -19.57 -15.85 7.21
N ASN A 81 -18.44 -16.09 7.83
CA ASN A 81 -18.35 -16.41 9.25
C ASN A 81 -17.23 -15.58 9.85
N GLU A 82 -17.58 -14.56 10.59
CA GLU A 82 -16.63 -13.71 11.27
C GLU A 82 -16.22 -14.32 12.62
N MET A 83 -14.95 -14.62 12.78
CA MET A 83 -14.42 -15.21 14.00
C MET A 83 -13.21 -14.43 14.49
N LEU A 84 -13.13 -14.21 15.80
CA LEU A 84 -11.97 -13.62 16.44
C LEU A 84 -10.97 -14.71 16.85
N PHE A 85 -9.76 -14.62 16.30
CA PHE A 85 -8.67 -15.53 16.64
C PHE A 85 -7.50 -14.78 17.28
N PRO A 86 -6.90 -15.29 18.35
CA PRO A 86 -5.70 -14.71 18.96
C PRO A 86 -4.46 -15.08 18.14
N SER A 87 -4.41 -14.70 16.88
CA SER A 87 -3.31 -15.02 15.95
C SER A 87 -2.25 -13.94 15.84
N GLY A 88 -2.50 -12.77 16.43
CA GLY A 88 -1.62 -11.62 16.33
C GLY A 88 -0.25 -11.88 16.94
N ARG A 89 0.82 -11.57 16.20
CA ARG A 89 2.20 -11.63 16.65
C ARG A 89 2.94 -10.37 16.24
N SER A 90 3.71 -9.81 17.17
CA SER A 90 4.65 -8.73 16.88
C SER A 90 5.97 -8.96 17.59
N THR A 91 7.06 -8.52 16.99
CA THR A 91 8.40 -8.56 17.59
C THR A 91 9.13 -7.27 17.26
N TYR A 92 9.69 -6.65 18.28
CA TYR A 92 10.56 -5.49 18.12
C TYR A 92 11.92 -5.79 18.77
N THR A 93 12.97 -5.57 18.00
CA THR A 93 14.36 -5.71 18.48
C THR A 93 15.13 -4.48 18.05
N ALA A 94 15.86 -3.86 18.97
CA ALA A 94 16.64 -2.67 18.67
C ALA A 94 17.95 -2.61 19.45
N LEU A 95 18.98 -2.06 18.80
CA LEU A 95 20.17 -1.51 19.43
C LEU A 95 20.05 0.01 19.38
N GLN A 96 20.08 0.65 20.53
CA GLN A 96 20.00 2.10 20.65
C GLN A 96 21.30 2.65 21.24
N LEU A 97 21.89 3.61 20.57
CA LEU A 97 23.10 4.28 20.98
C LEU A 97 22.82 5.77 21.12
N LYS A 98 23.34 6.35 22.18
CA LYS A 98 23.26 7.79 22.43
C LYS A 98 24.63 8.31 22.86
N LEU A 99 25.08 9.36 22.19
CA LEU A 99 26.25 10.12 22.57
C LEU A 99 25.83 11.55 22.88
N VAL A 100 26.21 12.03 24.04
CA VAL A 100 26.04 13.43 24.43
C VAL A 100 27.43 13.99 24.78
N GLN A 101 27.80 15.08 24.13
CA GLN A 101 29.04 15.76 24.39
C GLN A 101 28.76 17.22 24.72
N ASN A 102 29.40 17.68 25.76
CA ASN A 102 29.42 19.09 26.19
C ASN A 102 30.86 19.45 26.49
N SER A 103 31.41 20.48 25.85
CA SER A 103 32.80 20.81 25.93
C SER A 103 33.04 22.32 25.77
N ASP A 104 33.85 22.87 26.66
CA ASP A 104 34.31 24.24 26.56
C ASP A 104 35.61 24.28 25.77
N ASN A 105 35.73 25.27 24.87
CA ASN A 105 36.87 25.48 24.01
C ASN A 105 37.36 24.21 23.26
N PRO A 106 36.49 23.43 22.61
CA PRO A 106 36.86 22.15 22.01
C PRO A 106 37.89 22.29 20.89
N PHE A 107 37.90 23.42 20.20
CA PHE A 107 38.89 23.79 19.18
C PHE A 107 38.88 25.29 18.90
N ARG A 108 39.92 25.75 18.20
CA ARG A 108 40.08 27.18 17.90
C ARG A 108 38.86 27.74 17.16
N GLY A 109 38.27 28.81 17.69
CA GLY A 109 37.08 29.45 17.08
C GLY A 109 35.72 28.92 17.56
N VAL A 110 35.71 28.06 18.57
CA VAL A 110 34.48 27.64 19.26
C VAL A 110 34.69 27.75 20.76
N ARG A 111 33.83 28.51 21.42
CA ARG A 111 33.91 28.71 22.89
C ARG A 111 33.25 27.57 23.64
N HIS A 112 32.13 27.12 23.12
CA HIS A 112 31.37 26.03 23.70
C HIS A 112 30.70 25.20 22.59
N ALA A 113 30.71 23.91 22.77
CA ALA A 113 30.00 22.98 21.87
C ALA A 113 29.19 21.99 22.70
N ALA A 114 27.90 21.90 22.40
CA ALA A 114 27.01 20.87 22.93
C ALA A 114 26.36 20.15 21.78
N PHE A 115 26.52 18.84 21.73
CA PHE A 115 25.83 18.04 20.70
C PHE A 115 25.36 16.68 21.23
N GLN A 116 24.34 16.16 20.58
CA GLN A 116 23.82 14.86 20.82
C GLN A 116 23.71 14.12 19.51
N VAL A 117 24.12 12.86 19.52
CA VAL A 117 23.90 11.90 18.44
C VAL A 117 23.10 10.74 19.01
N SER A 118 22.03 10.38 18.34
CA SER A 118 21.21 9.22 18.68
C SER A 118 21.09 8.32 17.45
N TYR A 119 21.40 7.05 17.62
CA TYR A 119 21.27 6.08 16.56
C TYR A 119 20.49 4.87 17.05
N SER A 120 19.53 4.43 16.24
CA SER A 120 18.80 3.19 16.44
C SER A 120 18.96 2.28 15.23
N LEU A 121 19.38 1.05 15.51
CA LEU A 121 19.28 -0.07 14.58
C LEU A 121 18.15 -0.96 15.06
N SER A 122 17.04 -1.01 14.34
CA SER A 122 15.84 -1.70 14.79
C SER A 122 15.23 -2.60 13.72
N ARG A 123 14.48 -3.57 14.19
CA ARG A 123 13.66 -4.44 13.37
C ARG A 123 12.31 -4.63 14.04
N PHE A 124 11.26 -4.24 13.33
CA PHE A 124 9.89 -4.40 13.78
C PHE A 124 9.14 -5.28 12.77
N ASN A 125 8.82 -6.49 13.19
CA ASN A 125 8.00 -7.41 12.42
C ASN A 125 6.66 -7.60 13.13
N SER A 126 5.58 -7.66 12.37
CA SER A 126 4.25 -7.95 12.89
C SER A 126 3.39 -8.62 11.83
N MET A 127 2.26 -9.13 12.25
CA MET A 127 1.21 -9.64 11.37
C MET A 127 0.16 -8.59 11.04
N ALA A 128 0.19 -7.43 11.69
CA ALA A 128 -0.77 -6.36 11.51
C ALA A 128 -0.04 -5.03 11.30
N SER A 129 -0.71 -4.08 10.65
CA SER A 129 -0.35 -2.67 10.68
C SER A 129 -0.60 -2.10 12.09
N ASP A 130 -0.39 -0.80 12.27
CA ASP A 130 -0.63 -0.06 13.50
C ASP A 130 -2.12 0.15 13.85
N GLN A 131 -3.03 -0.42 13.07
CA GLN A 131 -4.46 -0.33 13.33
C GLN A 131 -4.91 -1.42 14.29
N ASP A 132 -5.89 -1.09 15.12
CA ASP A 132 -6.50 -2.01 16.09
C ASP A 132 -7.22 -3.19 15.42
N PHE A 133 -7.46 -3.09 14.11
CA PHE A 133 -8.08 -4.14 13.33
C PHE A 133 -7.04 -4.83 12.44
N ILE A 134 -6.96 -6.12 12.59
CA ILE A 134 -6.32 -6.98 11.61
C ILE A 134 -7.23 -7.00 10.39
N PRO A 135 -6.74 -6.67 9.20
CA PRO A 135 -7.54 -6.81 8.00
C PRO A 135 -8.17 -8.19 7.92
N SER A 136 -9.44 -8.25 7.64
CA SER A 136 -10.25 -9.48 7.63
C SER A 136 -9.84 -10.51 6.58
N ALA A 137 -8.88 -10.19 5.75
CA ALA A 137 -8.44 -10.96 4.60
C ALA A 137 -7.17 -11.77 4.87
N TRP A 138 -7.25 -12.73 5.78
CA TRP A 138 -6.10 -13.53 6.16
C TRP A 138 -6.34 -15.00 5.81
N ASP A 139 -5.35 -15.62 5.19
CA ASP A 139 -5.36 -17.07 5.03
C ASP A 139 -5.24 -17.73 6.40
N PHE A 140 -6.38 -18.13 6.97
CA PHE A 140 -6.45 -18.83 8.26
C PHE A 140 -5.69 -20.15 8.28
N ARG A 141 -5.45 -20.74 7.11
CA ARG A 141 -4.69 -21.99 6.97
C ARG A 141 -3.19 -21.75 7.19
N ASN A 142 -2.72 -20.52 6.95
CA ASN A 142 -1.32 -20.16 7.12
C ASN A 142 -1.15 -18.70 7.61
N PRO A 143 -1.61 -18.39 8.82
CA PRO A 143 -1.52 -17.02 9.34
C PRO A 143 -0.08 -16.51 9.46
N GLY A 144 0.88 -17.41 9.64
CA GLY A 144 2.31 -17.08 9.69
C GLY A 144 2.86 -16.47 8.40
N HIS A 145 2.19 -16.64 7.28
CA HIS A 145 2.55 -16.06 5.98
C HIS A 145 2.54 -14.52 6.00
N TYR A 146 1.72 -13.94 6.83
CA TYR A 146 1.59 -12.48 6.97
C TYR A 146 2.54 -11.85 7.99
N PHE A 147 3.41 -12.66 8.61
CA PHE A 147 4.41 -12.16 9.54
C PHE A 147 5.65 -11.64 8.82
N GLY A 148 5.86 -10.33 8.87
CA GLY A 148 6.98 -9.68 8.21
C GLY A 148 7.22 -8.25 8.68
N PRO A 149 8.06 -7.48 7.98
CA PRO A 149 8.35 -6.10 8.33
C PRO A 149 7.07 -5.26 8.42
N ASN A 150 6.86 -4.62 9.57
CA ASN A 150 5.74 -3.71 9.76
C ASN A 150 5.92 -2.43 8.93
N SER A 151 4.81 -1.80 8.52
CA SER A 151 4.82 -0.56 7.74
C SER A 151 5.54 0.61 8.42
N MET A 152 5.72 0.56 9.75
CA MET A 152 6.46 1.54 10.52
C MET A 152 7.94 1.15 10.76
N ASP A 153 8.39 0.00 10.27
CA ASP A 153 9.73 -0.49 10.53
C ASP A 153 10.79 0.32 9.79
N ARG A 154 11.64 1.02 10.54
CA ARG A 154 12.83 1.71 10.04
C ARG A 154 14.08 1.04 10.59
N THR A 155 14.83 0.39 9.72
CA THR A 155 16.05 -0.32 10.13
C THR A 155 17.08 0.60 10.74
N HIS A 156 17.30 1.76 10.14
CA HIS A 156 18.27 2.73 10.61
C HIS A 156 17.60 4.08 10.88
N GLN A 157 17.82 4.61 12.05
CA GLN A 157 17.38 5.95 12.44
C GLN A 157 18.55 6.65 13.11
N LEU A 158 19.08 7.68 12.44
CA LEU A 158 20.13 8.54 12.95
C LEU A 158 19.56 9.94 13.13
N SER A 159 19.68 10.48 14.32
CA SER A 159 19.37 11.87 14.63
C SER A 159 20.56 12.49 15.33
N PHE A 160 20.94 13.68 14.92
CA PHE A 160 21.95 14.42 15.62
C PHE A 160 21.65 15.92 15.56
N GLY A 161 22.08 16.62 16.58
CA GLY A 161 21.90 18.06 16.65
C GLY A 161 22.80 18.65 17.74
N GLY A 162 22.96 19.93 17.68
CA GLY A 162 23.80 20.60 18.64
C GLY A 162 23.87 22.09 18.42
N THR A 163 24.69 22.71 19.28
CA THR A 163 24.98 24.14 19.27
C THR A 163 26.49 24.37 19.36
N PHE A 164 26.96 25.42 18.67
CA PHE A 164 28.29 25.91 18.75
C PHE A 164 28.24 27.39 19.09
N ASP A 165 28.84 27.78 20.22
CA ASP A 165 29.01 29.17 20.60
C ASP A 165 30.30 29.69 19.99
N LEU A 166 30.16 30.66 19.10
CA LEU A 166 31.28 31.24 18.37
C LEU A 166 31.90 32.44 19.14
N PRO A 167 33.12 32.85 18.82
CA PRO A 167 33.69 34.08 19.32
C PRO A 167 32.80 35.29 18.98
N HIS A 168 32.78 36.28 19.86
CA HIS A 168 31.96 37.49 19.70
C HIS A 168 30.45 37.30 19.81
N GLY A 169 29.97 36.10 20.25
CA GLY A 169 28.61 35.88 20.70
C GLY A 169 27.67 35.16 19.79
N PRO A 170 27.91 34.98 18.47
CA PRO A 170 26.98 34.17 17.65
C PRO A 170 26.92 32.73 18.10
N GLN A 171 25.72 32.16 18.02
CA GLN A 171 25.46 30.74 18.26
C GLN A 171 24.93 30.08 16.97
N LEU A 172 25.60 29.03 16.54
CA LEU A 172 25.16 28.17 15.46
C LEU A 172 24.47 26.94 16.05
N SER A 173 23.24 26.68 15.63
CA SER A 173 22.49 25.49 16.01
C SER A 173 22.14 24.68 14.77
N PHE A 174 22.09 23.36 14.91
CA PHE A 174 21.67 22.49 13.83
C PHE A 174 20.93 21.26 14.36
N VAL A 175 20.03 20.73 13.54
CA VAL A 175 19.31 19.46 13.78
C VAL A 175 19.28 18.68 12.48
N SER A 176 19.50 17.39 12.57
CA SER A 176 19.50 16.51 11.39
C SER A 176 18.89 15.15 11.68
N HIS A 177 18.22 14.61 10.68
CA HIS A 177 17.60 13.30 10.71
C HIS A 177 17.90 12.54 9.42
N PHE A 178 18.27 11.26 9.58
CA PHE A 178 18.48 10.32 8.49
C PHE A 178 17.80 9.02 8.85
N PHE A 179 16.70 8.70 8.16
CA PHE A 179 15.91 7.48 8.42
C PHE A 179 15.87 6.62 7.18
N SER A 180 16.11 5.33 7.34
CA SER A 180 15.97 4.36 6.25
C SER A 180 14.55 4.32 5.73
N PRO A 181 14.34 3.95 4.45
CA PRO A 181 13.00 3.81 3.87
C PRO A 181 12.15 2.82 4.66
N LEU A 182 10.85 3.06 4.69
CA LEU A 182 9.86 2.13 5.21
C LEU A 182 9.71 0.93 4.26
N PRO A 183 9.38 -0.26 4.77
CA PRO A 183 8.99 -1.36 3.90
C PRO A 183 7.72 -1.01 3.14
N GLN A 184 7.60 -1.52 1.94
CA GLN A 184 6.44 -1.35 1.09
C GLN A 184 5.88 -2.72 0.76
N ASP A 185 4.60 -2.90 0.96
CA ASP A 185 3.84 -4.01 0.45
C ASP A 185 3.08 -3.55 -0.79
N LEU A 186 3.09 -4.36 -1.81
CA LEU A 186 2.38 -4.08 -3.05
C LEU A 186 1.25 -5.11 -3.18
N TYR A 187 0.06 -4.61 -3.44
CA TYR A 187 -1.17 -5.40 -3.52
C TYR A 187 -1.65 -5.49 -4.95
N ILE A 188 -2.34 -6.59 -5.27
CA ILE A 188 -3.25 -6.60 -6.41
C ILE A 188 -4.45 -5.76 -5.99
N GLU A 189 -4.78 -4.74 -6.78
CA GLU A 189 -5.93 -3.90 -6.49
C GLU A 189 -7.20 -4.74 -6.48
N ASN A 190 -7.99 -4.58 -5.42
CA ASN A 190 -9.36 -5.01 -5.43
C ASN A 190 -10.10 -4.14 -6.46
N GLN A 191 -10.36 -4.72 -7.59
CA GLN A 191 -11.13 -4.04 -8.62
C GLN A 191 -12.56 -4.03 -8.14
N ALA A 192 -13.15 -2.86 -7.98
CA ALA A 192 -14.56 -2.69 -7.59
C ALA A 192 -15.52 -3.30 -8.64
N ARG A 193 -15.32 -4.58 -8.93
CA ARG A 193 -16.12 -5.43 -9.80
C ARG A 193 -16.93 -6.37 -8.94
N THR A 194 -18.01 -6.86 -9.50
CA THR A 194 -18.89 -7.82 -8.84
C THR A 194 -18.30 -9.23 -8.74
N GLY A 195 -17.19 -9.52 -9.38
CA GLY A 195 -16.53 -10.83 -9.41
C GLY A 195 -15.16 -10.86 -8.70
N GLU A 196 -15.02 -10.23 -7.56
CA GLU A 196 -13.74 -9.98 -6.93
C GLU A 196 -12.95 -11.22 -6.55
N ILE A 197 -13.59 -12.24 -5.96
CA ILE A 197 -12.91 -13.50 -5.64
C ILE A 197 -12.45 -14.28 -6.87
N PHE A 198 -13.08 -14.06 -8.01
CA PHE A 198 -12.70 -14.69 -9.28
C PHE A 198 -11.60 -13.94 -10.02
N PHE A 199 -11.17 -12.77 -9.54
CA PHE A 199 -10.08 -11.97 -10.11
C PHE A 199 -8.92 -11.75 -9.16
N SER A 200 -9.21 -11.59 -7.88
CA SER A 200 -8.21 -11.13 -6.89
C SER A 200 -7.90 -12.14 -5.79
N ASP A 201 -8.76 -13.11 -5.51
CA ASP A 201 -8.46 -14.16 -4.53
C ASP A 201 -7.48 -15.19 -5.09
N VAL A 202 -6.21 -14.82 -5.13
CA VAL A 202 -5.14 -15.67 -5.67
C VAL A 202 -4.64 -16.73 -4.67
N VAL A 203 -5.02 -16.63 -3.40
CA VAL A 203 -4.64 -17.59 -2.35
C VAL A 203 -5.76 -18.58 -2.01
N GLY A 204 -7.00 -18.28 -2.37
CA GLY A 204 -8.16 -19.15 -2.16
C GLY A 204 -8.70 -19.12 -0.74
N ASP A 205 -8.63 -17.98 -0.07
CA ASP A 205 -9.18 -17.76 1.26
C ASP A 205 -10.62 -17.22 1.26
N GLY A 206 -11.15 -16.92 0.09
CA GLY A 206 -12.48 -16.35 -0.10
C GLY A 206 -12.53 -14.83 0.03
N SER A 207 -11.37 -14.19 0.16
CA SER A 207 -11.26 -12.74 0.31
C SER A 207 -10.71 -12.08 -0.95
N PRO A 208 -11.28 -10.94 -1.37
CA PRO A 208 -10.74 -10.16 -2.48
C PRO A 208 -9.49 -9.36 -2.10
N TYR A 209 -9.13 -9.28 -0.82
CA TYR A 209 -8.00 -8.49 -0.34
C TYR A 209 -6.73 -9.31 -0.30
N GLN A 210 -5.75 -8.94 -1.11
CA GLN A 210 -4.48 -9.64 -1.20
C GLN A 210 -3.34 -8.76 -0.73
N HIS A 211 -2.85 -9.01 0.47
CA HIS A 211 -1.69 -8.29 1.03
C HIS A 211 -0.33 -8.87 0.62
N VAL A 212 -0.33 -10.09 0.11
CA VAL A 212 0.89 -10.80 -0.27
C VAL A 212 0.64 -11.56 -1.57
N LEU A 213 1.44 -11.32 -2.59
CA LEU A 213 1.34 -12.08 -3.83
C LEU A 213 1.68 -13.55 -3.59
N PRO A 214 0.98 -14.50 -4.27
CA PRO A 214 1.29 -15.91 -4.19
C PRO A 214 2.77 -16.21 -4.44
N GLY A 215 3.36 -17.08 -3.62
CA GLY A 215 4.77 -17.43 -3.71
C GLY A 215 5.73 -16.37 -3.15
N THR A 216 5.22 -15.31 -2.54
CA THR A 216 6.02 -14.29 -1.87
C THR A 216 5.72 -14.25 -0.37
N GLN A 217 6.43 -13.41 0.35
CA GLN A 217 6.20 -13.12 1.77
C GLN A 217 6.09 -11.61 1.98
N VAL A 218 5.55 -11.19 3.11
CA VAL A 218 5.53 -9.78 3.52
C VAL A 218 6.94 -9.21 3.45
N GLY A 219 7.07 -8.05 2.82
CA GLY A 219 8.36 -7.40 2.58
C GLY A 219 9.12 -7.88 1.34
N ALA A 220 8.55 -8.73 0.49
CA ALA A 220 9.20 -9.24 -0.73
C ALA A 220 9.67 -8.14 -1.68
N PHE A 221 8.99 -7.00 -1.71
CA PHE A 221 9.33 -5.84 -2.54
C PHE A 221 10.45 -4.98 -1.96
N GLY A 222 10.87 -5.25 -0.72
CA GLY A 222 11.90 -4.49 -0.02
C GLY A 222 11.44 -3.10 0.40
N ARG A 223 12.41 -2.23 0.74
CA ARG A 223 12.14 -0.91 1.31
C ARG A 223 12.20 0.23 0.31
N SER A 224 12.91 0.06 -0.78
CA SER A 224 13.18 1.13 -1.74
C SER A 224 12.34 1.06 -3.01
N VAL A 225 11.46 0.09 -3.15
CA VAL A 225 10.59 -0.15 -4.33
C VAL A 225 11.29 0.04 -5.68
N LYS A 226 12.53 -0.43 -5.78
CA LYS A 226 13.31 -0.34 -7.02
C LYS A 226 12.66 -1.20 -8.11
N ALA A 227 12.63 -0.68 -9.34
CA ALA A 227 12.06 -1.38 -10.48
C ALA A 227 12.61 -2.81 -10.63
N SER A 228 13.92 -3.02 -10.40
CA SER A 228 14.53 -4.35 -10.46
C SER A 228 13.95 -5.34 -9.45
N ASN A 229 13.67 -4.90 -8.23
CA ASN A 229 13.10 -5.76 -7.19
C ASN A 229 11.63 -6.05 -7.47
N ILE A 230 10.86 -5.01 -7.83
CA ILE A 230 9.45 -5.13 -8.19
C ILE A 230 9.31 -6.09 -9.38
N ASN A 231 10.07 -5.86 -10.45
CA ASN A 231 9.96 -6.64 -11.67
C ASN A 231 10.39 -8.10 -11.49
N LYS A 232 11.34 -8.38 -10.58
CA LYS A 232 11.66 -9.75 -10.22
C LYS A 232 10.45 -10.49 -9.64
N VAL A 233 9.75 -9.86 -8.71
CA VAL A 233 8.57 -10.45 -8.06
C VAL A 233 7.42 -10.57 -9.06
N ILE A 234 7.14 -9.51 -9.83
CA ILE A 234 6.09 -9.52 -10.86
C ILE A 234 6.37 -10.61 -11.92
N THR A 235 7.60 -10.72 -12.39
CA THR A 235 7.96 -11.76 -13.39
C THR A 235 7.75 -13.16 -12.83
N GLN A 236 8.11 -13.39 -11.57
CA GLN A 236 7.86 -14.67 -10.91
C GLN A 236 6.35 -14.97 -10.80
N TYR A 237 5.55 -13.99 -10.38
CA TYR A 237 4.09 -14.11 -10.32
C TYR A 237 3.52 -14.42 -11.72
N ASN A 238 3.83 -13.60 -12.71
CA ASN A 238 3.32 -13.76 -14.06
C ASN A 238 3.64 -15.13 -14.66
N SER A 239 4.85 -15.64 -14.43
CA SER A 239 5.23 -16.96 -14.93
C SER A 239 4.53 -18.13 -14.21
N SER A 240 4.15 -17.92 -12.96
CA SER A 240 3.62 -18.99 -12.10
C SER A 240 2.11 -18.99 -11.98
N TYR A 241 1.47 -17.84 -12.04
CA TYR A 241 0.05 -17.67 -11.72
C TYR A 241 -0.76 -17.02 -12.84
N ALA A 242 -0.25 -16.02 -13.55
CA ALA A 242 -1.01 -15.31 -14.57
C ALA A 242 -1.61 -16.25 -15.63
N GLY A 243 -2.86 -16.00 -15.98
CA GLY A 243 -3.63 -16.83 -16.95
C GLY A 243 -4.11 -18.18 -16.41
N LYS A 244 -3.79 -18.53 -15.16
CA LYS A 244 -4.33 -19.75 -14.53
C LYS A 244 -5.63 -19.44 -13.80
N LEU A 245 -6.51 -20.44 -13.73
CA LEU A 245 -7.73 -20.35 -12.96
C LEU A 245 -7.43 -20.02 -11.50
N LEU A 246 -8.14 -19.06 -10.97
CA LEU A 246 -8.09 -18.74 -9.55
C LEU A 246 -8.65 -19.88 -8.69
N PRO A 247 -8.28 -19.99 -7.42
CA PRO A 247 -8.76 -21.05 -6.53
C PRO A 247 -10.28 -21.13 -6.44
N ALA A 248 -10.99 -20.00 -6.39
CA ALA A 248 -12.44 -19.97 -6.42
C ALA A 248 -13.02 -20.56 -7.73
N ALA A 249 -12.40 -20.24 -8.86
CA ALA A 249 -12.78 -20.82 -10.16
C ALA A 249 -12.49 -22.31 -10.21
N GLN A 250 -11.36 -22.77 -9.67
CA GLN A 250 -11.06 -24.21 -9.56
C GLN A 250 -12.10 -24.96 -8.71
N ALA A 251 -12.58 -24.32 -7.65
CA ALA A 251 -13.63 -24.90 -6.82
C ALA A 251 -14.97 -25.04 -7.56
N LEU A 252 -15.31 -24.07 -8.45
CA LEU A 252 -16.47 -24.19 -9.34
C LEU A 252 -16.36 -25.38 -10.31
N VAL A 253 -15.15 -25.61 -10.85
CA VAL A 253 -14.88 -26.80 -11.67
C VAL A 253 -15.04 -28.08 -10.85
N SER A 254 -14.50 -28.12 -9.65
CA SER A 254 -14.58 -29.26 -8.74
C SER A 254 -16.03 -29.57 -8.32
N ALA A 255 -16.87 -28.54 -8.25
CA ALA A 255 -18.31 -28.67 -7.97
C ALA A 255 -19.13 -29.11 -9.20
N GLY A 256 -18.52 -29.24 -10.38
CA GLY A 256 -19.19 -29.59 -11.62
C GLY A 256 -20.13 -28.52 -12.17
N LEU A 257 -19.97 -27.27 -11.78
CA LEU A 257 -20.80 -26.13 -12.21
C LEU A 257 -20.32 -25.53 -13.53
N PHE A 258 -19.03 -25.54 -13.76
CA PHE A 258 -18.36 -25.06 -14.98
C PHE A 258 -17.24 -26.01 -15.38
N THR A 259 -16.85 -25.94 -16.64
CA THR A 259 -15.56 -26.50 -17.09
C THR A 259 -14.43 -25.49 -16.95
N GLY A 260 -13.19 -25.96 -16.84
CA GLY A 260 -12.04 -25.07 -16.79
C GLY A 260 -11.92 -24.18 -18.04
N ALA A 261 -12.28 -24.71 -19.21
CA ALA A 261 -12.31 -23.95 -20.45
C ALA A 261 -13.34 -22.81 -20.43
N GLN A 262 -14.54 -23.08 -19.91
CA GLN A 262 -15.56 -22.04 -19.74
C GLN A 262 -15.09 -20.92 -18.80
N LEU A 263 -14.51 -21.26 -17.65
CA LEU A 263 -14.04 -20.26 -16.69
C LEU A 263 -12.84 -19.45 -17.23
N THR A 264 -11.97 -20.08 -17.99
CA THR A 264 -10.90 -19.35 -18.70
C THR A 264 -11.49 -18.37 -19.71
N ALA A 265 -12.46 -18.80 -20.50
CA ALA A 265 -13.12 -17.94 -21.49
C ALA A 265 -13.92 -16.80 -20.84
N LEU A 266 -14.51 -17.04 -19.65
CA LEU A 266 -15.20 -16.04 -18.86
C LEU A 266 -14.24 -15.06 -18.13
N GLY A 267 -12.94 -15.32 -18.17
CA GLY A 267 -11.94 -14.46 -17.53
C GLY A 267 -11.69 -14.70 -16.03
N ALA A 268 -12.12 -15.87 -15.50
CA ALA A 268 -11.89 -16.25 -14.09
C ALA A 268 -10.45 -16.75 -13.86
N VAL A 269 -9.48 -15.96 -14.28
CA VAL A 269 -8.04 -16.26 -14.26
C VAL A 269 -7.27 -15.16 -13.57
N ALA A 270 -6.13 -15.49 -13.02
CA ALA A 270 -5.22 -14.51 -12.45
C ALA A 270 -4.71 -13.54 -13.53
N ASP A 271 -4.81 -12.26 -13.27
CA ASP A 271 -4.36 -11.21 -14.19
C ASP A 271 -2.84 -11.19 -14.37
N THR A 272 -2.41 -10.74 -15.53
CA THR A 272 -1.00 -10.42 -15.78
C THR A 272 -0.68 -9.05 -15.18
N LEU A 273 0.28 -8.99 -14.27
CA LEU A 273 0.71 -7.75 -13.67
C LEU A 273 1.71 -7.02 -14.59
N PRO A 274 1.57 -5.70 -14.78
CA PRO A 274 2.50 -4.92 -15.57
C PRO A 274 3.85 -4.78 -14.86
N LEU A 275 4.92 -4.72 -15.63
CA LEU A 275 6.25 -4.45 -15.09
C LEU A 275 6.39 -2.96 -14.76
N ALA A 276 7.05 -2.66 -13.64
CA ALA A 276 7.45 -1.31 -13.31
C ALA A 276 8.43 -0.76 -14.36
N PRO A 277 8.26 0.49 -14.81
CA PRO A 277 9.13 1.09 -15.81
C PRO A 277 10.55 1.32 -15.28
N ALA A 278 11.51 1.47 -16.19
CA ALA A 278 12.92 1.66 -15.82
C ALA A 278 13.17 2.96 -15.03
N ASP A 279 12.35 3.98 -15.27
CA ASP A 279 12.37 5.27 -14.56
C ASP A 279 11.48 5.31 -13.30
N GLN A 280 11.08 4.15 -12.79
CA GLN A 280 10.36 4.01 -11.53
C GLN A 280 11.05 4.79 -10.42
N MET A 281 10.30 5.61 -9.72
CA MET A 281 10.80 6.31 -8.55
C MET A 281 11.19 5.33 -7.44
N ASN A 282 12.38 5.51 -6.89
CA ASN A 282 12.84 4.73 -5.76
C ASN A 282 12.56 5.48 -4.47
N MET A 283 12.07 4.76 -3.45
CA MET A 283 12.01 5.29 -2.10
C MET A 283 13.42 5.46 -1.55
N SER A 284 13.75 6.67 -1.12
CA SER A 284 15.04 6.99 -0.54
C SER A 284 14.96 7.14 0.97
N TRP A 285 16.10 7.34 1.60
CA TRP A 285 16.16 7.74 2.99
C TRP A 285 15.42 9.07 3.19
N ALA A 286 14.63 9.16 4.24
CA ALA A 286 14.11 10.43 4.71
C ALA A 286 15.27 11.21 5.35
N ARG A 287 15.54 12.42 4.86
CA ARG A 287 16.68 13.24 5.23
C ARG A 287 16.22 14.64 5.58
N GLY A 288 16.68 15.13 6.70
CA GLY A 288 16.45 16.51 7.11
C GLY A 288 17.71 17.11 7.69
N PHE A 289 17.98 18.36 7.38
CA PHE A 289 19.04 19.13 7.99
C PHE A 289 18.60 20.59 8.09
N ASP A 290 18.46 21.05 9.33
CA ASP A 290 18.06 22.40 9.67
C ASP A 290 19.23 23.10 10.37
N ALA A 291 19.42 24.37 10.09
CA ALA A 291 20.46 25.18 10.72
C ALA A 291 19.92 26.56 11.09
N LYS A 292 20.38 27.07 12.20
CA LYS A 292 20.05 28.40 12.70
C LYS A 292 21.30 29.10 13.23
N ILE A 293 21.46 30.34 12.87
CA ILE A 293 22.42 31.23 13.53
C ILE A 293 21.64 32.30 14.31
N ALA A 294 22.01 32.51 15.54
CA ALA A 294 21.47 33.57 16.40
C ALA A 294 22.61 34.37 16.99
N TRP A 295 22.43 35.68 17.15
CA TRP A 295 23.45 36.54 17.70
C TRP A 295 22.88 37.39 18.85
N PRO A 296 22.98 36.94 20.12
CA PRO A 296 22.55 37.73 21.27
C PRO A 296 23.53 38.88 21.53
N ILE A 297 23.11 40.09 21.18
CA ILE A 297 23.87 41.34 21.38
C ILE A 297 23.31 42.02 22.63
N ARG A 298 24.10 42.12 23.68
CA ARG A 298 23.74 42.84 24.90
C ARG A 298 24.01 44.32 24.74
N ILE A 299 22.97 45.14 24.91
CA ILE A 299 23.05 46.59 24.93
C ILE A 299 22.85 47.05 26.36
N LYS A 300 23.95 47.44 27.02
CA LYS A 300 23.98 47.71 28.47
C LYS A 300 23.47 46.48 29.26
N GLU A 301 23.26 46.62 30.55
CA GLU A 301 22.94 45.46 31.41
C GLU A 301 21.50 44.94 31.29
N ARG A 302 20.59 45.67 30.63
CA ARG A 302 19.13 45.41 30.67
C ARG A 302 18.50 45.00 29.35
N VAL A 303 19.15 45.20 28.24
CA VAL A 303 18.54 44.95 26.92
C VAL A 303 19.41 44.00 26.12
N THR A 304 18.82 42.94 25.64
CA THR A 304 19.45 42.03 24.67
C THR A 304 18.65 42.01 23.37
N ILE A 305 19.30 42.28 22.25
CA ILE A 305 18.74 42.13 20.91
C ILE A 305 19.36 40.87 20.30
N GLU A 306 18.51 39.95 19.87
CA GLU A 306 18.94 38.67 19.30
C GLU A 306 18.36 38.51 17.89
N PRO A 307 19.03 39.02 16.84
CA PRO A 307 18.70 38.66 15.48
C PRO A 307 19.02 37.18 15.24
N SER A 308 18.21 36.52 14.46
CA SER A 308 18.42 35.13 14.07
C SER A 308 18.02 34.86 12.63
N PHE A 309 18.67 33.90 12.03
CA PHE A 309 18.38 33.40 10.70
C PHE A 309 18.37 31.87 10.73
N ALA A 310 17.30 31.27 10.30
CA ALA A 310 17.14 29.82 10.22
C ALA A 310 16.87 29.38 8.78
N VAL A 311 17.42 28.23 8.44
CA VAL A 311 17.20 27.56 7.17
C VAL A 311 16.72 26.14 7.50
N PHE A 312 15.49 25.86 7.19
CA PHE A 312 14.93 24.52 7.29
C PHE A 312 15.17 23.78 5.97
N ASN A 313 15.45 22.50 6.05
CA ASN A 313 15.84 21.67 4.92
C ASN A 313 16.97 22.33 4.10
N LEU A 314 18.07 22.64 4.74
CA LEU A 314 19.22 23.39 4.18
C LEU A 314 19.67 22.85 2.82
N PHE A 315 19.69 21.54 2.65
CA PHE A 315 20.13 20.87 1.41
C PHE A 315 19.00 20.66 0.41
N ASN A 316 17.79 21.10 0.72
CA ASN A 316 16.59 20.92 -0.11
C ASN A 316 16.36 19.45 -0.49
N PHE A 317 16.46 18.57 0.50
CA PHE A 317 16.18 17.15 0.28
C PHE A 317 14.73 16.93 -0.12
N ALA A 318 14.52 16.18 -1.18
CA ALA A 318 13.22 15.64 -1.53
C ALA A 318 13.01 14.32 -0.76
N ASN A 319 12.03 14.30 0.13
CA ASN A 319 11.63 13.12 0.89
C ASN A 319 10.26 12.66 0.43
N PHE A 320 10.12 11.35 0.25
CA PHE A 320 8.84 10.72 -0.13
C PHE A 320 8.40 9.80 1.00
N ASN A 321 7.13 9.89 1.40
CA ASN A 321 6.63 9.16 2.56
C ASN A 321 5.99 7.83 2.18
N SER A 322 5.19 7.82 1.14
CA SER A 322 4.51 6.60 0.67
C SER A 322 4.46 6.57 -0.84
N ALA A 323 4.46 5.36 -1.36
CA ALA A 323 4.18 5.05 -2.73
C ALA A 323 2.74 4.50 -2.82
N SER A 324 2.09 4.62 -3.97
CA SER A 324 0.92 3.80 -4.24
C SER A 324 1.34 2.34 -4.18
N ASN A 325 0.59 1.52 -3.45
CA ASN A 325 0.92 0.12 -3.19
C ASN A 325 0.07 -0.86 -4.00
N TYR A 326 -0.64 -0.38 -5.01
CA TYR A 326 -1.41 -1.25 -5.88
C TYR A 326 -0.62 -1.63 -7.13
N LEU A 327 -0.58 -2.94 -7.39
CA LEU A 327 -0.12 -3.53 -8.64
C LEU A 327 -1.36 -3.86 -9.46
N SER A 328 -1.79 -2.96 -10.30
CA SER A 328 -3.02 -3.15 -11.04
C SER A 328 -2.76 -3.32 -12.53
N GLY A 329 -3.14 -4.47 -13.07
CA GLY A 329 -3.32 -4.64 -14.52
C GLY A 329 -4.54 -3.88 -15.04
N PHE A 330 -5.45 -3.51 -14.16
CA PHE A 330 -6.70 -2.83 -14.49
C PHE A 330 -6.51 -1.41 -15.01
N LEU A 331 -5.52 -0.70 -14.52
CA LEU A 331 -5.23 0.66 -14.96
C LEU A 331 -4.63 0.70 -16.39
N ASN A 332 -4.28 -0.44 -16.95
CA ASN A 332 -3.65 -0.56 -18.26
C ASN A 332 -4.62 -0.58 -19.44
N GLY A 333 -5.79 -0.01 -19.36
CA GLY A 333 -6.57 0.13 -20.57
C GLY A 333 -8.07 0.30 -20.45
N SER A 334 -8.62 0.42 -19.27
CA SER A 334 -10.04 0.71 -19.14
C SER A 334 -10.25 2.22 -19.19
N ALA A 335 -10.83 2.70 -20.26
CA ALA A 335 -11.37 4.05 -20.38
C ALA A 335 -12.50 4.20 -19.35
N GLY A 336 -12.16 4.70 -18.19
CA GLY A 336 -13.08 5.02 -17.10
C GLY A 336 -12.77 6.40 -16.55
N THR A 337 -13.61 6.92 -15.71
CA THR A 337 -13.36 8.13 -14.95
C THR A 337 -13.37 7.81 -13.46
N VAL A 338 -12.33 8.23 -12.75
CA VAL A 338 -12.31 8.24 -11.29
C VAL A 338 -12.34 9.71 -10.86
N ASN A 339 -13.34 10.09 -10.08
CA ASN A 339 -13.51 11.47 -9.62
C ASN A 339 -13.46 12.53 -10.74
N GLY A 340 -13.99 12.21 -11.91
CA GLY A 340 -14.02 13.12 -13.07
C GLY A 340 -12.74 13.17 -13.89
N THR A 341 -11.72 12.42 -13.52
CA THR A 341 -10.46 12.33 -14.28
C THR A 341 -10.45 11.10 -15.18
N SER A 342 -10.00 11.25 -16.41
CA SER A 342 -9.90 10.11 -17.34
C SER A 342 -8.91 9.06 -16.80
N MET A 343 -9.33 7.81 -16.77
CA MET A 343 -8.47 6.69 -16.33
C MET A 343 -7.25 6.51 -17.25
N SER A 344 -7.36 6.91 -18.53
CA SER A 344 -6.20 6.89 -19.43
C SER A 344 -5.09 7.83 -18.97
N ASP A 345 -5.44 8.99 -18.42
CA ASP A 345 -4.47 9.93 -17.88
C ASP A 345 -3.89 9.46 -16.55
N PHE A 346 -4.68 8.77 -15.77
CA PHE A 346 -4.26 8.13 -14.53
C PHE A 346 -3.32 6.95 -14.84
N ALA A 347 -3.71 6.09 -15.77
CA ALA A 347 -2.91 4.96 -16.25
C ALA A 347 -1.56 5.40 -16.84
N ALA A 348 -1.54 6.46 -17.60
CA ALA A 348 -0.29 6.99 -18.17
C ALA A 348 0.67 7.52 -17.11
N ARG A 349 0.15 7.98 -15.95
CA ARG A 349 0.97 8.57 -14.88
C ARG A 349 1.29 7.60 -13.75
N ASP A 350 0.33 6.78 -13.34
CA ASP A 350 0.38 6.09 -12.05
C ASP A 350 0.34 4.56 -12.14
N SER A 351 -0.29 3.99 -13.15
CA SER A 351 -0.46 2.53 -13.24
C SER A 351 0.82 1.75 -13.43
N LEU A 352 1.81 2.38 -14.02
CA LEU A 352 3.11 1.79 -14.28
C LEU A 352 4.19 2.28 -13.29
N ARG A 353 3.84 3.19 -12.40
CA ARG A 353 4.76 3.79 -11.44
C ARG A 353 4.24 3.57 -10.04
N VAL A 354 4.72 2.56 -9.39
CA VAL A 354 4.53 2.44 -7.95
C VAL A 354 5.07 3.72 -7.29
N GLY A 355 4.18 4.46 -6.68
CA GLY A 355 4.54 5.70 -6.02
C GLY A 355 4.90 6.85 -6.95
N ALA A 356 4.38 6.87 -8.16
CA ALA A 356 4.39 8.08 -8.95
C ALA A 356 3.65 9.17 -8.19
N GLY A 357 4.31 9.69 -7.18
CA GLY A 357 3.84 10.84 -6.48
C GLY A 357 3.81 12.00 -7.45
N THR A 358 2.71 12.64 -7.52
CA THR A 358 2.52 13.96 -8.11
C THR A 358 3.30 15.04 -7.34
N GLY A 359 4.30 14.67 -6.56
CA GLY A 359 5.01 15.57 -5.63
C GLY A 359 4.22 15.89 -4.35
N VAL A 360 3.00 15.40 -4.23
CA VAL A 360 2.11 15.69 -3.09
C VAL A 360 2.40 14.81 -1.88
N ASN A 361 3.06 13.68 -2.08
CA ASN A 361 3.40 12.73 -1.01
C ASN A 361 4.80 12.95 -0.43
N THR A 362 5.26 14.19 -0.39
CA THR A 362 6.54 14.53 0.24
C THR A 362 6.40 14.56 1.75
N ALA A 363 7.30 13.90 2.44
CA ALA A 363 7.45 14.03 3.88
C ALA A 363 8.35 15.24 4.18
N GLY A 364 7.74 16.33 4.56
CA GLY A 364 8.44 17.58 4.90
C GLY A 364 8.29 18.66 3.84
N ALA A 365 8.60 19.88 4.27
CA ALA A 365 8.53 21.05 3.44
C ALA A 365 9.79 21.21 2.56
N PRO A 366 9.69 21.91 1.43
CA PRO A 366 10.86 22.38 0.71
C PRO A 366 11.68 23.32 1.60
N ARG A 367 12.87 23.70 1.13
CA ARG A 367 13.71 24.66 1.86
C ARG A 367 12.93 25.92 2.23
N GLN A 368 12.98 26.27 3.52
CA GLN A 368 12.34 27.46 4.05
C GLN A 368 13.39 28.33 4.75
N LEU A 369 13.22 29.63 4.68
CA LEU A 369 14.06 30.63 5.33
C LEU A 369 13.22 31.39 6.34
N GLU A 370 13.76 31.57 7.54
CA GLU A 370 13.12 32.31 8.61
C GLU A 370 14.06 33.36 9.17
N TRP A 371 13.58 34.58 9.31
CA TRP A 371 14.27 35.67 10.03
C TRP A 371 13.54 35.93 11.33
N GLY A 372 14.30 36.05 12.39
CA GLY A 372 13.76 36.34 13.72
C GLY A 372 14.49 37.50 14.37
N LEU A 373 13.77 38.28 15.16
CA LEU A 373 14.31 39.28 16.04
C LEU A 373 13.68 39.14 17.42
N LYS A 374 14.48 38.83 18.43
CA LYS A 374 14.02 38.70 19.81
C LYS A 374 14.61 39.83 20.63
N LEU A 375 13.73 40.49 21.36
CA LEU A 375 14.09 41.55 22.31
C LEU A 375 13.82 41.05 23.74
N ARG A 376 14.81 41.26 24.61
CA ARG A 376 14.66 40.96 26.06
C ARG A 376 15.04 42.22 26.83
N PHE A 377 14.19 42.59 27.81
CA PHE A 377 14.32 43.75 28.67
C PHE A 377 14.56 43.35 30.10
#